data_fad5a94ca378fb49a57b8637c319eab5
#
_entry.id   fad5a94ca378fb49a57b8637c319eab5
#
_cell.length_a   1.000
_cell.length_b   1.000
_cell.length_c   1.000
_cell.angle_alpha   90.00
_cell.angle_beta   90.00
_cell.angle_gamma   90.00
#
_symmetry.space_group_name_H-M   'P 1'
#
loop_
_entity.id
_entity.type
_entity.pdbx_description
1 polymer ?
#
loop_
_entity_poly.entity_id
_entity_poly.type
_entity_poly.pdbx_seq_one_letter_code
_entity_poly.pdbx_strand_id
1 'polypeptide(L)'
;MGSLISQTSSNSRIQLAATAAVSAGVAVAAVLSYQRLQQGERLSRLKQSIPESSVPVPTVSNLNAKGPLPKPDKEDEYNQLLAERAQRGDFDDELILEQLTRNRSFLGAGGLDKLRNAFVIVVGCGGVGSHAAAALARSGVSKLRLIDFDQVSLSSLNRHAVATLADVGIPKVLCLQRRLTAITPWVRFDLRLQKFEGKVAPELLAAWEGGDATGQKPDFVIDAIDNIDSKVDLLKYCHDNNIPVISSMGAGTKSDPTKIMVGDIGESTDDGLSRATRRRLKLLGVASGIPVVYSTEKPGEGKATLLPISEEEFQKGSVGDLGPLPDFRVRILPVLGTLPSYFGLTAANHVILKITGRC
;
A
#
# COMPACT_ATOMS: atom_id res chain seq x y z
N MET A 1 32.99 11.00 62.28
CA MET A 1 33.54 10.05 61.28
C MET A 1 32.47 9.27 60.48
N GLY A 2 31.21 9.27 60.88
CA GLY A 2 30.17 8.50 60.20
C GLY A 2 29.57 9.12 58.92
N SER A 3 29.68 10.43 58.68
CA SER A 3 29.01 11.11 57.52
C SER A 3 29.84 11.09 56.23
N LEU A 4 31.14 10.97 56.30
CA LEU A 4 32.02 10.90 55.10
C LEU A 4 32.04 9.53 54.42
N ILE A 5 31.78 8.44 55.15
CA ILE A 5 31.76 7.08 54.63
C ILE A 5 30.47 6.82 53.85
N SER A 6 29.36 7.47 54.20
CA SER A 6 28.05 7.30 53.46
C SER A 6 28.03 8.04 52.11
N GLN A 7 28.73 9.18 52.01
CA GLN A 7 28.81 9.94 50.74
C GLN A 7 29.71 9.27 49.68
N THR A 8 30.80 8.67 50.10
CA THR A 8 31.71 7.95 49.18
C THR A 8 31.06 6.67 48.62
N SER A 9 30.26 5.97 49.41
CA SER A 9 29.55 4.75 48.95
C SER A 9 28.38 5.06 47.97
N SER A 10 27.72 6.22 48.15
CA SER A 10 26.67 6.68 47.28
C SER A 10 27.22 7.09 45.90
N ASN A 11 28.32 7.82 45.83
CA ASN A 11 28.96 8.20 44.57
C ASN A 11 29.50 7.00 43.79
N SER A 12 30.02 5.99 44.46
CA SER A 12 30.47 4.74 43.81
C SER A 12 29.33 3.95 43.18
N ARG A 13 28.15 3.89 43.80
CA ARG A 13 26.97 3.22 43.23
C ARG A 13 26.41 3.97 42.07
N ILE A 14 26.38 5.29 42.07
CA ILE A 14 25.94 6.12 40.95
C ILE A 14 26.91 5.97 39.76
N GLN A 15 28.20 5.95 40.00
CA GLN A 15 29.21 5.71 38.97
C GLN A 15 29.07 4.31 38.34
N LEU A 16 28.87 3.27 39.17
CA LEU A 16 28.62 1.90 38.68
C LEU A 16 27.32 1.81 37.85
N ALA A 17 26.25 2.48 38.28
CA ALA A 17 25.01 2.51 37.54
C ALA A 17 25.15 3.25 36.19
N ALA A 18 25.89 4.36 36.17
CA ALA A 18 26.15 5.13 34.95
C ALA A 18 27.03 4.35 33.96
N THR A 19 28.09 3.68 34.44
CA THR A 19 28.92 2.81 33.57
C THR A 19 28.17 1.60 33.07
N ALA A 20 27.30 0.98 33.86
CA ALA A 20 26.45 -0.11 33.42
C ALA A 20 25.44 0.36 32.32
N ALA A 21 24.83 1.53 32.49
CA ALA A 21 23.90 2.10 31.49
C ALA A 21 24.61 2.45 30.18
N VAL A 22 25.80 3.04 30.24
CA VAL A 22 26.62 3.35 29.05
C VAL A 22 27.06 2.06 28.35
N SER A 23 27.51 1.05 29.10
CA SER A 23 27.94 -0.23 28.54
C SER A 23 26.76 -0.97 27.87
N ALA A 24 25.56 -0.95 28.48
CA ALA A 24 24.35 -1.50 27.89
C ALA A 24 23.96 -0.75 26.63
N GLY A 25 24.03 0.59 26.59
CA GLY A 25 23.77 1.40 25.42
C GLY A 25 24.73 1.11 24.26
N VAL A 26 26.02 0.95 24.55
CA VAL A 26 27.03 0.59 23.54
C VAL A 26 26.80 -0.84 23.02
N ALA A 27 26.45 -1.79 23.88
CA ALA A 27 26.15 -3.15 23.46
C ALA A 27 24.90 -3.21 22.56
N VAL A 28 23.82 -2.50 22.91
CA VAL A 28 22.61 -2.38 22.08
C VAL A 28 22.93 -1.74 20.73
N ALA A 29 23.70 -0.64 20.72
CA ALA A 29 24.11 0.01 19.47
C ALA A 29 24.96 -0.90 18.59
N ALA A 30 25.88 -1.69 19.19
CA ALA A 30 26.69 -2.67 18.46
C ALA A 30 25.83 -3.80 17.85
N VAL A 31 24.86 -4.33 18.61
CA VAL A 31 23.94 -5.36 18.15
C VAL A 31 23.08 -4.83 17.01
N LEU A 32 22.51 -3.63 17.14
CA LEU A 32 21.69 -3.00 16.10
C LEU A 32 22.50 -2.72 14.82
N SER A 33 23.75 -2.27 14.97
CA SER A 33 24.66 -2.04 13.84
C SER A 33 25.01 -3.36 13.14
N TYR A 34 25.28 -4.41 13.90
CA TYR A 34 25.55 -5.75 13.36
C TYR A 34 24.34 -6.33 12.64
N GLN A 35 23.15 -6.16 13.18
CA GLN A 35 21.91 -6.59 12.53
C GLN A 35 21.67 -5.84 11.21
N ARG A 36 21.93 -4.52 11.18
CA ARG A 36 21.84 -3.73 9.94
C ARG A 36 22.85 -4.18 8.88
N LEU A 37 24.07 -4.48 9.28
CA LEU A 37 25.09 -5.03 8.38
C LEU A 37 24.70 -6.40 7.83
N GLN A 38 24.22 -7.31 8.68
CA GLN A 38 23.73 -8.62 8.26
C GLN A 38 22.51 -8.53 7.31
N GLN A 39 21.59 -7.63 7.59
CA GLN A 39 20.45 -7.38 6.69
C GLN A 39 20.93 -6.83 5.34
N GLY A 40 21.89 -5.91 5.34
CA GLY A 40 22.51 -5.38 4.12
C GLY A 40 23.22 -6.47 3.30
N GLU A 41 23.97 -7.36 3.95
CA GLU A 41 24.63 -8.49 3.26
C GLU A 41 23.65 -9.52 2.71
N ARG A 42 22.58 -9.85 3.47
CA ARG A 42 21.52 -10.75 2.99
C ARG A 42 20.79 -10.16 1.78
N LEU A 43 20.47 -8.86 1.81
CA LEU A 43 19.88 -8.15 0.68
C LEU A 43 20.82 -8.11 -0.54
N SER A 44 22.13 -7.90 -0.32
CA SER A 44 23.13 -7.94 -1.39
C SER A 44 23.27 -9.33 -2.01
N ARG A 45 23.30 -10.39 -1.20
CA ARG A 45 23.35 -11.78 -1.67
C ARG A 45 22.07 -12.16 -2.43
N LEU A 46 20.89 -11.73 -1.95
CA LEU A 46 19.63 -11.91 -2.65
C LEU A 46 19.61 -11.16 -3.99
N LYS A 47 20.11 -9.92 -4.04
CA LYS A 47 20.24 -9.17 -5.30
C LYS A 47 21.21 -9.84 -6.28
N GLN A 48 22.31 -10.40 -5.80
CA GLN A 48 23.29 -11.14 -6.64
C GLN A 48 22.76 -12.50 -7.10
N SER A 49 21.86 -13.14 -6.35
CA SER A 49 21.25 -14.41 -6.74
C SER A 49 20.08 -14.24 -7.71
N ILE A 50 19.59 -13.02 -7.92
CA ILE A 50 18.60 -12.73 -8.95
C ILE A 50 19.35 -12.68 -10.28
N PRO A 51 19.09 -13.58 -11.25
CA PRO A 51 19.69 -13.47 -12.56
C PRO A 51 19.36 -12.09 -13.13
N GLU A 52 20.37 -11.34 -13.57
CA GLU A 52 20.09 -10.20 -14.43
C GLU A 52 19.22 -10.74 -15.56
N SER A 53 17.97 -10.30 -15.61
CA SER A 53 17.06 -10.71 -16.66
C SER A 53 17.53 -10.05 -17.95
N SER A 54 18.55 -10.64 -18.54
CA SER A 54 18.88 -10.44 -19.94
C SER A 54 17.89 -11.18 -20.85
N VAL A 55 16.60 -11.12 -20.50
CA VAL A 55 15.58 -11.43 -21.48
C VAL A 55 15.59 -10.21 -22.41
N PRO A 56 16.12 -10.34 -23.62
CA PRO A 56 16.04 -9.25 -24.58
C PRO A 56 14.55 -8.95 -24.70
N VAL A 57 14.17 -7.71 -24.47
CA VAL A 57 12.84 -7.24 -24.88
C VAL A 57 12.73 -7.63 -26.34
N PRO A 58 11.79 -8.48 -26.74
CA PRO A 58 11.69 -8.88 -28.14
C PRO A 58 11.47 -7.59 -28.93
N THR A 59 12.48 -7.22 -29.70
CA THR A 59 12.31 -6.17 -30.71
C THR A 59 11.24 -6.64 -31.66
N VAL A 60 10.36 -5.74 -32.05
CA VAL A 60 9.23 -5.99 -32.96
C VAL A 60 9.63 -6.71 -34.26
N SER A 61 10.91 -6.66 -34.62
CA SER A 61 11.54 -7.40 -35.74
C SER A 61 11.45 -8.94 -35.69
N ASN A 62 11.12 -9.53 -34.54
CA ASN A 62 11.01 -10.99 -34.37
C ASN A 62 9.57 -11.53 -34.38
N LEU A 63 8.58 -10.67 -34.56
CA LEU A 63 7.23 -11.09 -34.84
C LEU A 63 7.18 -11.49 -36.33
N ASN A 64 7.23 -12.78 -36.63
CA ASN A 64 6.97 -13.33 -37.97
C ASN A 64 5.50 -13.11 -38.33
N ALA A 65 5.12 -11.87 -38.59
CA ALA A 65 3.86 -11.55 -39.25
C ALA A 65 4.03 -11.99 -40.72
N LYS A 66 3.49 -13.15 -41.06
CA LYS A 66 3.42 -13.63 -42.45
C LYS A 66 2.43 -12.76 -43.21
N GLY A 67 2.91 -11.74 -43.90
CA GLY A 67 2.16 -10.87 -44.79
C GLY A 67 2.62 -9.41 -44.72
N PRO A 68 2.46 -8.62 -45.77
CA PRO A 68 2.68 -7.19 -45.69
C PRO A 68 1.70 -6.58 -44.69
N LEU A 69 2.19 -5.78 -43.77
CA LEU A 69 1.34 -4.99 -42.85
C LEU A 69 0.40 -4.14 -43.70
N PRO A 70 -0.89 -4.03 -43.35
CA PRO A 70 -1.80 -3.11 -44.04
C PRO A 70 -1.18 -1.70 -43.98
N LYS A 71 -1.42 -0.91 -45.04
CA LYS A 71 -1.00 0.48 -45.03
C LYS A 71 -1.70 1.19 -43.90
N PRO A 72 -0.98 2.01 -43.11
CA PRO A 72 -1.58 2.77 -42.02
C PRO A 72 -2.74 3.63 -42.60
N ASP A 73 -3.85 3.64 -41.91
CA ASP A 73 -4.92 4.57 -42.19
C ASP A 73 -4.71 5.88 -41.47
N LYS A 74 -5.61 6.85 -41.61
CA LYS A 74 -5.50 8.16 -40.97
C LYS A 74 -5.56 8.08 -39.42
N GLU A 75 -6.24 7.08 -38.91
CA GLU A 75 -6.31 6.84 -37.46
C GLU A 75 -5.00 6.27 -36.96
N ASP A 76 -4.38 5.38 -37.71
CA ASP A 76 -3.04 4.86 -37.39
C ASP A 76 -1.97 5.94 -37.40
N GLU A 77 -2.01 6.86 -38.41
CA GLU A 77 -1.10 8.01 -38.51
C GLU A 77 -1.27 8.96 -37.30
N TYR A 78 -2.51 9.25 -36.91
CA TYR A 78 -2.81 10.06 -35.73
C TYR A 78 -2.32 9.40 -34.44
N ASN A 79 -2.60 8.11 -34.25
CA ASN A 79 -2.14 7.33 -33.10
C ASN A 79 -0.60 7.29 -33.02
N GLN A 80 0.09 7.19 -34.16
CA GLN A 80 1.54 7.25 -34.20
C GLN A 80 2.07 8.63 -33.77
N LEU A 81 1.46 9.72 -34.22
CA LEU A 81 1.80 11.07 -33.79
C LEU A 81 1.63 11.26 -32.28
N LEU A 82 0.52 10.78 -31.71
CA LEU A 82 0.27 10.81 -30.26
C LEU A 82 1.30 9.98 -29.48
N ALA A 83 1.66 8.81 -30.01
CA ALA A 83 2.67 7.95 -29.42
C ALA A 83 4.05 8.62 -29.40
N GLU A 84 4.46 9.28 -30.48
CA GLU A 84 5.70 10.01 -30.57
C GLU A 84 5.75 11.20 -29.58
N ARG A 85 4.64 11.94 -29.43
CA ARG A 85 4.51 13.02 -28.44
C ARG A 85 4.61 12.47 -27.02
N ALA A 86 3.89 11.40 -26.72
CA ALA A 86 3.93 10.73 -25.42
C ALA A 86 5.34 10.25 -25.06
N GLN A 87 6.06 9.62 -26.00
CA GLN A 87 7.44 9.13 -25.79
C GLN A 87 8.45 10.26 -25.55
N ARG A 88 8.22 11.45 -26.12
CA ARG A 88 9.02 12.64 -25.88
C ARG A 88 8.70 13.35 -24.55
N GLY A 89 7.66 12.90 -23.83
CA GLY A 89 7.22 13.51 -22.59
C GLY A 89 6.40 14.80 -22.78
N ASP A 90 5.84 15.01 -23.97
CA ASP A 90 4.99 16.15 -24.30
C ASP A 90 3.54 15.82 -23.93
N PHE A 91 3.24 15.92 -22.62
CA PHE A 91 1.90 15.64 -22.08
C PHE A 91 1.13 16.94 -21.87
N ASP A 92 0.28 17.25 -22.81
CA ASP A 92 -0.74 18.28 -22.67
C ASP A 92 -2.13 17.68 -22.38
N ASP A 93 -3.13 18.53 -22.29
CA ASP A 93 -4.49 18.12 -21.98
C ASP A 93 -5.12 17.25 -23.08
N GLU A 94 -4.70 17.39 -24.34
CA GLU A 94 -5.14 16.56 -25.45
C GLU A 94 -4.73 15.11 -25.25
N LEU A 95 -3.46 14.86 -24.96
CA LEU A 95 -2.94 13.50 -24.70
C LEU A 95 -3.56 12.87 -23.44
N ILE A 96 -3.75 13.66 -22.38
CA ILE A 96 -4.41 13.20 -21.16
C ILE A 96 -5.86 12.79 -21.47
N LEU A 97 -6.61 13.61 -22.20
CA LEU A 97 -8.00 13.33 -22.56
C LEU A 97 -8.12 12.13 -23.50
N GLU A 98 -7.16 11.96 -24.43
CA GLU A 98 -7.13 10.77 -25.28
C GLU A 98 -6.94 9.50 -24.45
N GLN A 99 -5.95 9.50 -23.53
CA GLN A 99 -5.76 8.36 -22.63
C GLN A 99 -7.00 8.08 -21.78
N LEU A 100 -7.76 9.10 -21.39
CA LEU A 100 -8.96 8.99 -20.57
C LEU A 100 -10.26 8.92 -21.37
N THR A 101 -10.21 8.82 -22.71
CA THR A 101 -11.38 8.88 -23.59
C THR A 101 -12.46 7.88 -23.20
N ARG A 102 -12.11 6.64 -22.88
CA ARG A 102 -13.09 5.63 -22.46
C ARG A 102 -13.71 5.94 -21.10
N ASN A 103 -12.93 6.47 -20.17
CA ASN A 103 -13.45 6.93 -18.87
C ASN A 103 -14.36 8.14 -19.05
N ARG A 104 -14.00 9.08 -19.92
CA ARG A 104 -14.82 10.23 -20.27
C ARG A 104 -16.16 9.82 -20.87
N SER A 105 -16.15 8.83 -21.78
CA SER A 105 -17.37 8.31 -22.40
C SER A 105 -18.30 7.66 -21.37
N PHE A 106 -17.75 6.99 -20.37
CA PHE A 106 -18.53 6.36 -19.30
C PHE A 106 -19.00 7.37 -18.24
N LEU A 107 -18.11 8.24 -17.75
CA LEU A 107 -18.37 9.16 -16.63
C LEU A 107 -19.04 10.47 -17.08
N GLY A 108 -18.97 10.81 -18.37
CA GLY A 108 -19.27 12.15 -18.89
C GLY A 108 -18.15 13.14 -18.56
N ALA A 109 -18.15 14.29 -19.24
CA ALA A 109 -17.14 15.32 -19.03
C ALA A 109 -17.09 15.80 -17.57
N GLY A 110 -18.23 16.19 -17.00
CA GLY A 110 -18.29 16.68 -15.62
C GLY A 110 -17.91 15.63 -14.57
N GLY A 111 -18.15 14.33 -14.82
CA GLY A 111 -17.68 13.26 -13.94
C GLY A 111 -16.16 13.10 -14.00
N LEU A 112 -15.59 13.13 -15.20
CA LEU A 112 -14.15 13.06 -15.39
C LEU A 112 -13.44 14.29 -14.76
N ASP A 113 -14.01 15.49 -14.92
CA ASP A 113 -13.44 16.71 -14.33
C ASP A 113 -13.39 16.65 -12.80
N LYS A 114 -14.45 16.13 -12.15
CA LYS A 114 -14.44 15.88 -10.71
C LYS A 114 -13.30 14.93 -10.32
N LEU A 115 -13.14 13.85 -11.06
CA LEU A 115 -12.11 12.84 -10.78
C LEU A 115 -10.70 13.40 -11.01
N ARG A 116 -10.48 14.17 -12.06
CA ARG A 116 -9.20 14.85 -12.34
C ARG A 116 -8.83 15.89 -11.28
N ASN A 117 -9.79 16.47 -10.61
CA ASN A 117 -9.55 17.41 -9.51
C ASN A 117 -9.44 16.73 -8.14
N ALA A 118 -9.77 15.45 -8.03
CA ALA A 118 -9.81 14.75 -6.77
C ALA A 118 -8.42 14.54 -6.16
N PHE A 119 -8.39 14.58 -4.83
CA PHE A 119 -7.29 14.17 -3.98
C PHE A 119 -7.69 12.92 -3.19
N VAL A 120 -7.02 11.80 -3.42
CA VAL A 120 -7.30 10.53 -2.76
C VAL A 120 -6.07 10.05 -1.99
N ILE A 121 -6.28 9.57 -0.78
CA ILE A 121 -5.25 8.97 0.06
C ILE A 121 -5.42 7.45 0.07
N VAL A 122 -4.33 6.72 -0.14
CA VAL A 122 -4.29 5.26 -0.02
C VAL A 122 -3.36 4.90 1.13
N VAL A 123 -3.92 4.26 2.16
CA VAL A 123 -3.17 3.83 3.35
C VAL A 123 -2.97 2.32 3.30
N GLY A 124 -1.72 1.89 3.22
CA GLY A 124 -1.32 0.52 2.91
C GLY A 124 -1.18 0.30 1.40
N CYS A 125 0.05 0.07 0.93
CA CYS A 125 0.40 -0.11 -0.48
C CYS A 125 0.78 -1.57 -0.80
N GLY A 126 0.19 -2.53 -0.09
CA GLY A 126 0.35 -3.97 -0.34
C GLY A 126 -0.49 -4.47 -1.53
N GLY A 127 -0.94 -5.73 -1.46
CA GLY A 127 -1.72 -6.35 -2.54
C GLY A 127 -3.01 -5.59 -2.87
N VAL A 128 -3.73 -5.08 -1.88
CA VAL A 128 -4.98 -4.32 -2.08
C VAL A 128 -4.69 -2.90 -2.54
N GLY A 129 -3.89 -2.15 -1.75
CA GLY A 129 -3.69 -0.72 -1.99
C GLY A 129 -2.92 -0.42 -3.27
N SER A 130 -1.99 -1.29 -3.70
CA SER A 130 -1.29 -1.10 -4.97
C SER A 130 -2.23 -1.20 -6.18
N HIS A 131 -3.18 -2.13 -6.17
CA HIS A 131 -4.20 -2.23 -7.22
C HIS A 131 -5.18 -1.06 -7.19
N ALA A 132 -5.58 -0.61 -5.98
CA ALA A 132 -6.41 0.57 -5.84
C ALA A 132 -5.72 1.83 -6.38
N ALA A 133 -4.48 2.09 -5.99
CA ALA A 133 -3.71 3.24 -6.45
C ALA A 133 -3.51 3.22 -7.98
N ALA A 134 -3.19 2.05 -8.55
CA ALA A 134 -3.03 1.89 -9.99
C ALA A 134 -4.35 2.16 -10.74
N ALA A 135 -5.47 1.65 -10.23
CA ALA A 135 -6.78 1.89 -10.83
C ALA A 135 -7.18 3.37 -10.77
N LEU A 136 -6.98 4.04 -9.63
CA LEU A 136 -7.27 5.47 -9.47
C LEU A 136 -6.45 6.34 -10.42
N ALA A 137 -5.13 6.13 -10.48
CA ALA A 137 -4.24 6.87 -11.37
C ALA A 137 -4.68 6.70 -12.84
N ARG A 138 -4.90 5.47 -13.29
CA ARG A 138 -5.36 5.15 -14.66
C ARG A 138 -6.76 5.67 -14.98
N SER A 139 -7.58 5.92 -13.96
CA SER A 139 -8.94 6.44 -14.13
C SER A 139 -9.02 7.96 -14.16
N GLY A 140 -7.92 8.67 -13.87
CA GLY A 140 -7.85 10.13 -13.99
C GLY A 140 -7.71 10.88 -12.67
N VAL A 141 -7.58 10.21 -11.53
CA VAL A 141 -7.26 10.89 -10.26
C VAL A 141 -5.88 11.52 -10.36
N SER A 142 -5.81 12.84 -10.16
CA SER A 142 -4.56 13.58 -10.39
C SER A 142 -3.69 13.78 -9.15
N LYS A 143 -4.22 13.55 -7.96
CA LYS A 143 -3.50 13.70 -6.69
C LYS A 143 -3.68 12.47 -5.82
N LEU A 144 -2.56 11.77 -5.56
CA LEU A 144 -2.52 10.56 -4.76
C LEU A 144 -1.50 10.70 -3.63
N ARG A 145 -1.96 10.63 -2.39
CA ARG A 145 -1.07 10.40 -1.26
C ARG A 145 -0.99 8.91 -0.98
N LEU A 146 0.22 8.38 -0.94
CA LEU A 146 0.49 6.96 -0.68
C LEU A 146 1.19 6.85 0.67
N ILE A 147 0.61 6.09 1.59
CA ILE A 147 1.12 5.93 2.96
C ILE A 147 1.41 4.44 3.18
N ASP A 148 2.68 4.10 3.35
CA ASP A 148 3.14 2.75 3.70
C ASP A 148 4.58 2.83 4.22
N PHE A 149 4.92 2.05 5.23
CA PHE A 149 6.28 1.99 5.77
C PHE A 149 7.09 0.80 5.24
N ASP A 150 6.46 -0.13 4.55
CA ASP A 150 7.06 -1.37 4.08
C ASP A 150 7.87 -1.20 2.79
N GLN A 151 8.80 -2.15 2.62
CA GLN A 151 9.51 -2.36 1.36
C GLN A 151 8.87 -3.51 0.56
N VAL A 152 9.14 -3.53 -0.73
CA VAL A 152 8.79 -4.67 -1.59
C VAL A 152 9.65 -5.87 -1.18
N SER A 153 9.03 -6.98 -0.85
CA SER A 153 9.68 -8.27 -0.60
C SER A 153 9.42 -9.24 -1.75
N LEU A 154 10.20 -10.31 -1.86
CA LEU A 154 9.94 -11.37 -2.86
C LEU A 154 8.53 -11.93 -2.73
N SER A 155 8.05 -12.13 -1.50
CA SER A 155 6.67 -12.60 -1.24
C SER A 155 5.59 -11.57 -1.58
N SER A 156 5.94 -10.31 -1.81
CA SER A 156 4.99 -9.29 -2.28
C SER A 156 4.67 -9.43 -3.76
N LEU A 157 5.58 -9.98 -4.55
CA LEU A 157 5.50 -10.02 -6.02
C LEU A 157 4.31 -10.86 -6.53
N ASN A 158 3.80 -11.78 -5.72
CA ASN A 158 2.63 -12.58 -6.12
C ASN A 158 1.33 -11.78 -6.16
N ARG A 159 1.29 -10.57 -5.55
CA ARG A 159 0.05 -9.80 -5.39
C ARG A 159 0.18 -8.28 -5.54
N HIS A 160 1.39 -7.73 -5.59
CA HIS A 160 1.59 -6.29 -5.76
C HIS A 160 1.38 -5.89 -7.23
N ALA A 161 0.57 -4.85 -7.50
CA ALA A 161 0.09 -4.49 -8.84
C ALA A 161 1.21 -4.18 -9.85
N VAL A 162 2.33 -3.61 -9.40
CA VAL A 162 3.34 -3.03 -10.32
C VAL A 162 4.78 -3.42 -9.98
N ALA A 163 5.03 -4.06 -8.83
CA ALA A 163 6.38 -4.40 -8.41
C ALA A 163 7.00 -5.52 -9.26
N THR A 164 8.29 -5.38 -9.52
CA THR A 164 9.13 -6.35 -10.23
C THR A 164 10.26 -6.87 -9.33
N LEU A 165 11.02 -7.84 -9.80
CA LEU A 165 12.21 -8.33 -9.09
C LEU A 165 13.21 -7.21 -8.78
N ALA A 166 13.35 -6.23 -9.67
CA ALA A 166 14.25 -5.09 -9.49
C ALA A 166 13.80 -4.14 -8.36
N ASP A 167 12.53 -4.20 -7.96
CA ASP A 167 11.97 -3.36 -6.92
C ASP A 167 12.10 -3.96 -5.51
N VAL A 168 12.60 -5.20 -5.38
CA VAL A 168 12.78 -5.84 -4.07
C VAL A 168 13.75 -5.03 -3.21
N GLY A 169 13.31 -4.69 -1.99
CA GLY A 169 14.05 -3.82 -1.06
C GLY A 169 13.79 -2.32 -1.27
N ILE A 170 12.97 -1.94 -2.26
CA ILE A 170 12.53 -0.54 -2.45
C ILE A 170 11.24 -0.30 -1.66
N PRO A 171 11.05 0.88 -1.04
CA PRO A 171 9.79 1.24 -0.42
C PRO A 171 8.61 1.09 -1.38
N LYS A 172 7.51 0.47 -0.92
CA LYS A 172 6.32 0.20 -1.77
C LYS A 172 5.74 1.48 -2.38
N VAL A 173 5.70 2.57 -1.61
CA VAL A 173 5.21 3.87 -2.10
C VAL A 173 6.06 4.41 -3.25
N LEU A 174 7.38 4.26 -3.17
CA LEU A 174 8.31 4.69 -4.22
C LEU A 174 8.22 3.81 -5.46
N CYS A 175 8.06 2.49 -5.27
CA CYS A 175 7.83 1.55 -6.37
C CYS A 175 6.56 1.94 -7.15
N LEU A 176 5.45 2.22 -6.44
CA LEU A 176 4.20 2.67 -7.06
C LEU A 176 4.38 3.97 -7.83
N GLN A 177 4.96 5.00 -7.21
CA GLN A 177 5.20 6.28 -7.88
C GLN A 177 5.96 6.09 -9.18
N ARG A 178 7.12 5.41 -9.15
CA ARG A 178 7.97 5.21 -10.34
C ARG A 178 7.21 4.55 -11.48
N ARG A 179 6.44 3.50 -11.19
CA ARG A 179 5.68 2.77 -12.22
C ARG A 179 4.48 3.53 -12.72
N LEU A 180 3.75 4.18 -11.82
CA LEU A 180 2.56 4.93 -12.20
C LEU A 180 2.91 6.22 -12.94
N THR A 181 4.01 6.89 -12.60
CA THR A 181 4.49 8.04 -13.36
C THR A 181 4.85 7.67 -14.81
N ALA A 182 5.34 6.45 -15.05
CA ALA A 182 5.59 5.97 -16.41
C ALA A 182 4.29 5.70 -17.22
N ILE A 183 3.14 5.63 -16.56
CA ILE A 183 1.84 5.39 -17.20
C ILE A 183 1.01 6.67 -17.25
N THR A 184 1.04 7.45 -16.16
CA THR A 184 0.22 8.65 -15.93
C THR A 184 1.09 9.77 -15.37
N PRO A 185 1.98 10.37 -16.18
CA PRO A 185 2.98 11.34 -15.73
C PRO A 185 2.38 12.63 -15.16
N TRP A 186 1.11 12.93 -15.44
CA TRP A 186 0.41 14.09 -14.89
C TRP A 186 -0.11 13.88 -13.46
N VAL A 187 -0.05 12.65 -12.91
CA VAL A 187 -0.49 12.38 -11.54
C VAL A 187 0.58 12.86 -10.56
N ARG A 188 0.16 13.67 -9.61
CA ARG A 188 1.00 14.16 -8.52
C ARG A 188 0.93 13.19 -7.35
N PHE A 189 2.10 12.77 -6.87
CA PHE A 189 2.23 11.85 -5.75
C PHE A 189 2.81 12.55 -4.53
N ASP A 190 2.20 12.32 -3.37
CA ASP A 190 2.74 12.63 -2.06
C ASP A 190 3.04 11.31 -1.33
N LEU A 191 4.30 11.03 -1.08
CA LEU A 191 4.74 9.75 -0.50
C LEU A 191 5.03 9.92 0.98
N ARG A 192 4.38 9.10 1.81
CA ARG A 192 4.60 9.06 3.25
C ARG A 192 5.13 7.68 3.64
N LEU A 193 6.46 7.60 3.84
CA LEU A 193 7.14 6.38 4.26
C LEU A 193 7.04 6.23 5.78
N GLN A 194 5.82 5.97 6.26
CA GLN A 194 5.52 5.97 7.68
C GLN A 194 4.39 4.99 7.99
N LYS A 195 4.48 4.34 9.17
CA LYS A 195 3.39 3.52 9.69
C LYS A 195 2.24 4.41 10.13
N PHE A 196 1.03 4.04 9.77
CA PHE A 196 -0.16 4.74 10.25
C PHE A 196 -0.47 4.34 11.70
N GLU A 197 -0.57 5.34 12.55
CA GLU A 197 -0.99 5.22 13.96
C GLU A 197 -1.87 6.43 14.29
N GLY A 198 -2.77 6.30 15.27
CA GLY A 198 -3.72 7.37 15.62
C GLY A 198 -3.08 8.73 15.93
N LYS A 199 -1.89 8.72 16.56
CA LYS A 199 -1.16 9.95 16.92
C LYS A 199 -0.67 10.77 15.72
N VAL A 200 -0.41 10.12 14.56
CA VAL A 200 0.07 10.77 13.33
C VAL A 200 -1.05 10.96 12.30
N ALA A 201 -2.27 10.53 12.60
CA ALA A 201 -3.41 10.67 11.71
C ALA A 201 -3.67 12.12 11.25
N PRO A 202 -3.60 13.16 12.13
CA PRO A 202 -3.80 14.55 11.71
C PRO A 202 -2.80 15.01 10.64
N GLU A 203 -1.55 14.57 10.70
CA GLU A 203 -0.49 14.89 9.74
C GLU A 203 -0.67 14.10 8.44
N LEU A 204 -0.86 12.77 8.56
CA LEU A 204 -0.92 11.88 7.41
C LEU A 204 -2.19 12.08 6.56
N LEU A 205 -3.30 12.52 7.17
CA LEU A 205 -4.56 12.82 6.49
C LEU A 205 -4.79 14.33 6.29
N ALA A 206 -3.78 15.16 6.52
CA ALA A 206 -3.84 16.60 6.30
C ALA A 206 -4.14 16.95 4.83
N ALA A 207 -4.54 18.18 4.61
CA ALA A 207 -4.76 18.75 3.28
C ALA A 207 -3.52 18.60 2.38
N TRP A 208 -3.73 18.74 1.07
CA TRP A 208 -2.64 18.70 0.09
C TRP A 208 -1.70 19.88 0.29
N GLU A 209 -0.41 19.64 0.25
CA GLU A 209 0.64 20.63 0.36
C GLU A 209 1.33 20.84 -0.99
N GLY A 210 1.45 22.08 -1.41
CA GLY A 210 2.19 22.48 -2.60
C GLY A 210 1.36 22.69 -3.86
N GLY A 211 1.80 23.66 -4.65
CA GLY A 211 1.19 24.06 -5.91
C GLY A 211 -0.19 24.69 -5.74
N ASP A 212 -0.96 24.65 -6.82
CA ASP A 212 -2.30 25.20 -6.97
C ASP A 212 -3.38 24.50 -6.12
N ALA A 213 -3.10 23.30 -5.63
CA ALA A 213 -4.01 22.51 -4.82
C ALA A 213 -3.73 22.64 -3.30
N THR A 214 -2.83 23.53 -2.88
CA THR A 214 -2.50 23.74 -1.46
C THR A 214 -3.76 24.03 -0.64
N GLY A 215 -3.96 23.27 0.45
CA GLY A 215 -5.12 23.38 1.31
C GLY A 215 -6.32 22.49 0.92
N GLN A 216 -6.27 21.78 -0.21
CA GLN A 216 -7.32 20.84 -0.60
C GLN A 216 -7.34 19.66 0.39
N LYS A 217 -8.48 19.49 1.06
CA LYS A 217 -8.73 18.32 1.90
C LYS A 217 -8.86 17.04 1.05
N PRO A 218 -8.58 15.85 1.62
CA PRO A 218 -8.81 14.62 0.88
C PRO A 218 -10.30 14.43 0.57
N ASP A 219 -10.59 14.12 -0.69
CA ASP A 219 -11.95 13.81 -1.14
C ASP A 219 -12.34 12.39 -0.71
N PHE A 220 -11.34 11.49 -0.60
CA PHE A 220 -11.57 10.12 -0.16
C PHE A 220 -10.30 9.47 0.41
N VAL A 221 -10.50 8.53 1.33
CA VAL A 221 -9.43 7.67 1.88
C VAL A 221 -9.74 6.22 1.58
N ILE A 222 -8.77 5.47 1.07
CA ILE A 222 -8.83 4.01 0.96
C ILE A 222 -7.96 3.42 2.07
N ASP A 223 -8.57 2.66 2.96
CA ASP A 223 -7.89 1.87 3.96
C ASP A 223 -7.63 0.46 3.44
N ALA A 224 -6.36 0.16 3.19
CA ALA A 224 -5.87 -1.15 2.80
C ALA A 224 -4.89 -1.75 3.83
N ILE A 225 -5.00 -1.31 5.10
CA ILE A 225 -4.19 -1.81 6.21
C ILE A 225 -4.72 -3.18 6.64
N ASP A 226 -3.83 -4.09 6.96
CA ASP A 226 -4.15 -5.42 7.50
C ASP A 226 -3.94 -5.55 9.02
N ASN A 227 -3.25 -4.58 9.64
CA ASN A 227 -3.11 -4.49 11.09
C ASN A 227 -4.37 -3.87 11.71
N ILE A 228 -4.95 -4.57 12.70
CA ILE A 228 -6.24 -4.18 13.30
C ILE A 228 -6.13 -2.85 14.05
N ASP A 229 -5.05 -2.62 14.78
CA ASP A 229 -4.89 -1.41 15.61
C ASP A 229 -4.83 -0.16 14.74
N SER A 230 -3.91 -0.14 13.76
CA SER A 230 -3.79 0.96 12.79
C SER A 230 -5.06 1.18 11.98
N LYS A 231 -5.77 0.09 11.60
CA LYS A 231 -7.04 0.15 10.87
C LYS A 231 -8.13 0.82 11.72
N VAL A 232 -8.28 0.43 12.97
CA VAL A 232 -9.28 1.01 13.88
C VAL A 232 -8.99 2.48 14.12
N ASP A 233 -7.73 2.86 14.34
CA ASP A 233 -7.30 4.24 14.51
C ASP A 233 -7.66 5.09 13.28
N LEU A 234 -7.36 4.59 12.08
CA LEU A 234 -7.66 5.26 10.83
C LEU A 234 -9.15 5.48 10.64
N LEU A 235 -9.94 4.42 10.79
CA LEU A 235 -11.39 4.48 10.58
C LEU A 235 -12.09 5.38 11.61
N LYS A 236 -11.64 5.30 12.86
CA LYS A 236 -12.15 6.18 13.92
C LYS A 236 -11.83 7.66 13.63
N TYR A 237 -10.58 7.94 13.23
CA TYR A 237 -10.20 9.31 12.87
C TYR A 237 -11.00 9.85 11.68
N CYS A 238 -11.15 9.05 10.61
CA CYS A 238 -11.96 9.45 9.45
C CYS A 238 -13.42 9.72 9.83
N HIS A 239 -14.02 8.85 10.64
CA HIS A 239 -15.39 9.00 11.11
C HIS A 239 -15.57 10.30 11.92
N ASP A 240 -14.70 10.57 12.90
CA ASP A 240 -14.79 11.74 13.77
C ASP A 240 -14.57 13.07 13.03
N ASN A 241 -13.80 13.05 11.96
CA ASN A 241 -13.49 14.22 11.15
C ASN A 241 -14.32 14.32 9.86
N ASN A 242 -15.33 13.45 9.67
CA ASN A 242 -16.17 13.40 8.48
C ASN A 242 -15.37 13.28 7.17
N ILE A 243 -14.27 12.51 7.17
CA ILE A 243 -13.47 12.23 5.99
C ILE A 243 -14.06 10.98 5.33
N PRO A 244 -14.49 11.05 4.06
CA PRO A 244 -15.00 9.89 3.35
C PRO A 244 -13.93 8.78 3.28
N VAL A 245 -14.29 7.57 3.68
CA VAL A 245 -13.38 6.42 3.72
C VAL A 245 -14.07 5.15 3.26
N ILE A 246 -13.33 4.27 2.58
CA ILE A 246 -13.70 2.87 2.37
C ILE A 246 -12.58 1.98 2.88
N SER A 247 -12.92 0.92 3.59
CA SER A 247 -11.94 0.01 4.18
C SER A 247 -12.00 -1.36 3.54
N SER A 248 -10.85 -1.90 3.16
CA SER A 248 -10.71 -3.29 2.73
C SER A 248 -10.61 -4.20 3.94
N MET A 249 -11.48 -5.20 3.99
CA MET A 249 -11.41 -6.26 4.99
C MET A 249 -10.45 -7.38 4.54
N GLY A 250 -10.56 -8.57 5.12
CA GLY A 250 -9.61 -9.65 4.91
C GLY A 250 -9.70 -10.28 3.53
N ALA A 251 -8.70 -10.06 2.69
CA ALA A 251 -8.55 -10.74 1.39
C ALA A 251 -7.79 -12.08 1.48
N GLY A 252 -7.20 -12.39 2.64
CA GLY A 252 -6.52 -13.66 2.88
C GLY A 252 -7.48 -14.83 3.09
N THR A 253 -7.03 -16.04 2.75
CA THR A 253 -7.81 -17.30 2.86
C THR A 253 -9.07 -17.36 1.97
N LYS A 254 -9.23 -16.42 1.06
CA LYS A 254 -10.36 -16.33 0.13
C LYS A 254 -9.93 -16.78 -1.28
N SER A 255 -10.88 -17.32 -2.05
CA SER A 255 -10.65 -17.87 -3.39
C SER A 255 -11.73 -17.47 -4.40
N ASP A 256 -12.94 -17.13 -3.93
CA ASP A 256 -14.09 -16.83 -4.78
C ASP A 256 -14.30 -15.31 -4.92
N PRO A 257 -13.94 -14.71 -6.06
CA PRO A 257 -14.11 -13.28 -6.29
C PRO A 257 -15.58 -12.87 -6.43
N THR A 258 -16.48 -13.80 -6.74
CA THR A 258 -17.91 -13.49 -6.91
C THR A 258 -18.61 -13.17 -5.59
N LYS A 259 -17.98 -13.49 -4.48
CA LYS A 259 -18.47 -13.21 -3.13
C LYS A 259 -17.94 -11.92 -2.51
N ILE A 260 -17.18 -11.14 -3.29
CA ILE A 260 -16.69 -9.83 -2.86
C ILE A 260 -17.81 -8.80 -3.06
N MET A 261 -18.08 -8.04 -2.01
CA MET A 261 -19.12 -7.01 -2.03
C MET A 261 -18.71 -5.78 -1.22
N VAL A 262 -19.43 -4.69 -1.47
CA VAL A 262 -19.35 -3.46 -0.66
C VAL A 262 -20.61 -3.38 0.19
N GLY A 263 -20.43 -3.14 1.48
CA GLY A 263 -21.53 -2.94 2.42
C GLY A 263 -21.06 -2.12 3.63
N ASP A 264 -21.92 -1.91 4.60
CA ASP A 264 -21.55 -1.24 5.84
C ASP A 264 -20.76 -2.16 6.77
N ILE A 265 -19.83 -1.61 7.54
CA ILE A 265 -19.07 -2.36 8.55
C ILE A 265 -20.00 -3.06 9.55
N GLY A 266 -21.14 -2.47 9.86
CA GLY A 266 -22.15 -3.03 10.77
C GLY A 266 -22.79 -4.30 10.23
N GLU A 267 -22.89 -4.45 8.92
CA GLU A 267 -23.58 -5.55 8.22
C GLU A 267 -22.63 -6.63 7.70
N SER A 268 -21.31 -6.38 7.68
CA SER A 268 -20.32 -7.29 7.13
C SER A 268 -20.31 -8.65 7.86
N THR A 269 -20.28 -9.75 7.10
CA THR A 269 -20.32 -11.13 7.61
C THR A 269 -19.10 -11.94 7.18
N ASP A 270 -18.91 -13.11 7.76
CA ASP A 270 -17.99 -14.17 7.32
C ASP A 270 -16.50 -13.77 7.16
N ASP A 271 -16.10 -12.62 7.73
CA ASP A 271 -14.73 -12.11 7.70
C ASP A 271 -14.20 -11.85 9.13
N GLY A 272 -13.07 -12.47 9.47
CA GLY A 272 -12.47 -12.36 10.80
C GLY A 272 -11.93 -10.97 11.11
N LEU A 273 -11.30 -10.33 10.13
CA LEU A 273 -10.76 -8.97 10.26
C LEU A 273 -11.92 -7.98 10.45
N SER A 274 -12.95 -8.10 9.63
CA SER A 274 -14.14 -7.25 9.72
C SER A 274 -14.83 -7.38 11.08
N ARG A 275 -14.99 -8.59 11.58
CA ARG A 275 -15.58 -8.83 12.91
C ARG A 275 -14.79 -8.19 14.04
N ALA A 276 -13.45 -8.31 14.00
CA ALA A 276 -12.58 -7.71 14.99
C ALA A 276 -12.59 -6.18 14.91
N THR A 277 -12.51 -5.62 13.72
CA THR A 277 -12.56 -4.17 13.46
C THR A 277 -13.90 -3.58 13.93
N ARG A 278 -15.02 -4.17 13.53
CA ARG A 278 -16.37 -3.75 13.95
C ARG A 278 -16.53 -3.77 15.47
N ARG A 279 -16.06 -4.85 16.14
CA ARG A 279 -16.14 -4.95 17.59
C ARG A 279 -15.40 -3.80 18.28
N ARG A 280 -14.20 -3.48 17.82
CA ARG A 280 -13.38 -2.39 18.39
C ARG A 280 -13.96 -1.02 18.09
N LEU A 281 -14.41 -0.77 16.86
CA LEU A 281 -15.07 0.48 16.48
C LEU A 281 -16.35 0.73 17.31
N LYS A 282 -17.12 -0.33 17.56
CA LYS A 282 -18.33 -0.22 18.43
C LYS A 282 -17.99 0.19 19.86
N LEU A 283 -16.87 -0.30 20.42
CA LEU A 283 -16.39 0.14 21.74
C LEU A 283 -15.96 1.61 21.76
N LEU A 284 -15.59 2.16 20.60
CA LEU A 284 -15.23 3.55 20.40
C LEU A 284 -16.42 4.43 19.94
N GLY A 285 -17.65 3.90 19.99
CA GLY A 285 -18.87 4.62 19.64
C GLY A 285 -19.21 4.62 18.13
N VAL A 286 -18.50 3.87 17.29
CA VAL A 286 -18.76 3.77 15.85
C VAL A 286 -19.36 2.41 15.53
N ALA A 287 -20.67 2.36 15.31
CA ALA A 287 -21.40 1.10 15.08
C ALA A 287 -21.63 0.82 13.57
N SER A 288 -21.73 1.85 12.74
CA SER A 288 -22.07 1.80 11.31
C SER A 288 -21.57 3.05 10.58
N GLY A 289 -21.88 3.18 9.30
CA GLY A 289 -21.57 4.38 8.51
C GLY A 289 -20.19 4.31 7.81
N ILE A 290 -19.48 3.19 7.89
CA ILE A 290 -18.19 3.00 7.20
C ILE A 290 -18.38 1.94 6.12
N PRO A 291 -18.31 2.31 4.83
CA PRO A 291 -18.30 1.34 3.74
C PRO A 291 -17.05 0.45 3.80
N VAL A 292 -17.26 -0.84 3.61
CA VAL A 292 -16.18 -1.85 3.61
C VAL A 292 -16.29 -2.77 2.42
N VAL A 293 -15.13 -3.17 1.87
CA VAL A 293 -15.02 -4.27 0.90
C VAL A 293 -14.75 -5.54 1.69
N TYR A 294 -15.61 -6.53 1.58
CA TYR A 294 -15.48 -7.80 2.28
C TYR A 294 -15.96 -8.97 1.41
N SER A 295 -15.63 -10.19 1.81
CA SER A 295 -16.10 -11.40 1.13
C SER A 295 -17.03 -12.20 2.04
N THR A 296 -18.15 -12.61 1.52
CA THR A 296 -19.11 -13.53 2.17
C THR A 296 -18.69 -15.00 2.03
N GLU A 297 -17.50 -15.27 1.52
CA GLU A 297 -16.97 -16.62 1.41
C GLU A 297 -16.72 -17.21 2.79
N LYS A 298 -17.41 -18.30 3.10
CA LYS A 298 -17.27 -19.01 4.39
C LYS A 298 -16.01 -19.86 4.40
N PRO A 299 -15.28 -19.95 5.53
CA PRO A 299 -14.26 -20.97 5.72
C PRO A 299 -14.88 -22.36 5.57
N GLY A 300 -14.13 -23.31 5.03
CA GLY A 300 -14.64 -24.66 4.81
C GLY A 300 -13.55 -25.67 4.51
N GLU A 301 -13.90 -26.95 4.45
CA GLU A 301 -13.00 -28.04 4.06
C GLU A 301 -12.40 -27.78 2.67
N GLY A 302 -11.11 -28.07 2.51
CA GLY A 302 -10.36 -27.80 1.27
C GLY A 302 -9.97 -26.35 1.05
N LYS A 303 -10.29 -25.43 1.96
CA LYS A 303 -9.88 -24.02 1.89
C LYS A 303 -8.61 -23.76 2.66
N ALA A 304 -7.88 -22.74 2.21
CA ALA A 304 -6.62 -22.34 2.84
C ALA A 304 -6.84 -21.97 4.32
N THR A 305 -6.08 -22.61 5.19
CA THR A 305 -6.04 -22.31 6.63
C THR A 305 -4.75 -21.60 6.99
N LEU A 306 -4.76 -20.86 8.09
CA LEU A 306 -3.53 -20.30 8.65
C LEU A 306 -2.56 -21.42 8.96
N LEU A 307 -1.39 -21.40 8.32
CA LEU A 307 -0.32 -22.33 8.67
C LEU A 307 0.25 -21.91 10.04
N PRO A 308 0.31 -22.84 11.01
CA PRO A 308 1.04 -22.58 12.25
C PRO A 308 2.52 -22.39 11.89
N ILE A 309 3.23 -21.56 12.65
CA ILE A 309 4.68 -21.48 12.59
C ILE A 309 5.21 -22.84 13.03
N SER A 310 6.19 -23.39 12.32
CA SER A 310 6.84 -24.61 12.73
C SER A 310 7.50 -24.41 14.10
N GLU A 311 7.45 -25.42 14.95
CA GLU A 311 8.06 -25.39 16.28
C GLU A 311 9.58 -25.08 16.21
N GLU A 312 10.24 -25.50 15.14
CA GLU A 312 11.65 -25.19 14.85
C GLU A 312 11.92 -23.70 14.58
N GLU A 313 11.01 -23.01 13.90
CA GLU A 313 11.12 -21.55 13.68
C GLU A 313 10.79 -20.79 14.96
N PHE A 314 9.86 -21.29 15.77
CA PHE A 314 9.53 -20.72 17.07
C PHE A 314 10.71 -20.87 18.07
N GLN A 315 11.40 -22.01 18.06
CA GLN A 315 12.56 -22.25 18.93
C GLN A 315 13.83 -21.51 18.51
N LYS A 316 13.97 -21.17 17.21
CA LYS A 316 15.11 -20.39 16.70
C LYS A 316 15.08 -18.92 17.16
N GLY A 317 14.03 -18.47 17.83
CA GLY A 317 13.93 -17.13 18.40
C GLY A 317 13.88 -15.99 17.37
N SER A 318 13.78 -16.32 16.07
CA SER A 318 13.79 -15.33 14.98
C SER A 318 12.39 -14.89 14.55
N VAL A 319 11.41 -15.04 15.44
CA VAL A 319 10.02 -14.62 15.18
C VAL A 319 9.93 -13.12 14.91
N GLY A 320 10.83 -12.31 15.49
CA GLY A 320 10.98 -10.89 15.21
C GLY A 320 11.61 -10.56 13.85
N ASP A 321 12.34 -11.51 13.23
CA ASP A 321 13.00 -11.30 11.94
C ASP A 321 12.02 -11.47 10.74
N LEU A 322 10.83 -12.00 10.98
CA LEU A 322 9.80 -12.21 9.96
C LEU A 322 8.94 -10.98 9.68
N GLY A 323 9.12 -9.90 10.42
CA GLY A 323 8.41 -8.64 10.26
C GLY A 323 9.33 -7.43 10.40
N PRO A 324 9.02 -6.29 9.76
CA PRO A 324 9.81 -5.07 9.83
C PRO A 324 9.77 -4.38 11.21
N LEU A 325 8.88 -4.83 12.09
CA LEU A 325 8.72 -4.29 13.45
C LEU A 325 8.47 -5.43 14.44
N PRO A 326 8.92 -5.31 15.73
CA PRO A 326 8.54 -6.21 16.79
C PRO A 326 7.01 -6.36 16.85
N ASP A 327 6.52 -7.57 17.08
CA ASP A 327 5.09 -7.92 17.14
C ASP A 327 4.31 -7.87 15.81
N PHE A 328 4.98 -7.68 14.67
CA PHE A 328 4.33 -7.62 13.37
C PHE A 328 4.41 -8.97 12.65
N ARG A 329 3.30 -9.71 12.67
CA ARG A 329 3.02 -11.00 12.00
C ARG A 329 3.92 -12.19 12.36
N VAL A 330 3.40 -12.98 13.22
CA VAL A 330 3.94 -14.30 13.60
C VAL A 330 3.42 -15.45 12.70
N ARG A 331 2.52 -15.19 11.71
CA ARG A 331 1.91 -16.24 10.89
C ARG A 331 1.87 -15.86 9.41
N ILE A 332 2.25 -16.79 8.54
CA ILE A 332 2.04 -16.65 7.10
C ILE A 332 0.55 -16.79 6.80
N LEU A 333 -0.10 -15.71 6.42
CA LEU A 333 -1.47 -15.73 5.95
C LEU A 333 -1.49 -16.23 4.50
N PRO A 334 -2.17 -17.36 4.20
CA PRO A 334 -2.33 -17.80 2.82
C PRO A 334 -3.09 -16.76 2.01
N VAL A 335 -2.51 -16.29 0.91
CA VAL A 335 -3.12 -15.29 0.03
C VAL A 335 -2.99 -15.74 -1.41
N LEU A 336 -4.13 -15.98 -2.06
CA LEU A 336 -4.19 -16.14 -3.50
C LEU A 336 -4.06 -14.75 -4.14
N GLY A 337 -3.02 -14.53 -4.96
CA GLY A 337 -2.62 -13.20 -5.42
C GLY A 337 -3.70 -12.38 -6.13
N THR A 338 -4.65 -13.04 -6.77
CA THR A 338 -5.79 -12.40 -7.45
C THR A 338 -6.80 -11.75 -6.50
N LEU A 339 -6.99 -12.30 -5.28
CA LEU A 339 -8.05 -11.81 -4.38
C LEU A 339 -7.77 -10.39 -3.87
N PRO A 340 -6.56 -10.04 -3.38
CA PRO A 340 -6.26 -8.66 -3.03
C PRO A 340 -6.48 -7.66 -4.17
N SER A 341 -6.25 -8.08 -5.43
CA SER A 341 -6.52 -7.23 -6.60
C SER A 341 -8.01 -6.93 -6.75
N TYR A 342 -8.88 -7.92 -6.61
CA TYR A 342 -10.33 -7.68 -6.64
C TYR A 342 -10.77 -6.74 -5.53
N PHE A 343 -10.27 -6.91 -4.31
CA PHE A 343 -10.57 -6.00 -3.20
C PHE A 343 -10.11 -4.56 -3.52
N GLY A 344 -8.89 -4.40 -4.04
CA GLY A 344 -8.34 -3.10 -4.41
C GLY A 344 -9.12 -2.42 -5.54
N LEU A 345 -9.46 -3.17 -6.60
CA LEU A 345 -10.27 -2.68 -7.71
C LEU A 345 -11.69 -2.31 -7.27
N THR A 346 -12.31 -3.11 -6.40
CA THR A 346 -13.64 -2.83 -5.85
C THR A 346 -13.62 -1.55 -5.02
N ALA A 347 -12.61 -1.35 -4.17
CA ALA A 347 -12.46 -0.12 -3.39
C ALA A 347 -12.25 1.10 -4.30
N ALA A 348 -11.37 1.00 -5.30
CA ALA A 348 -11.15 2.08 -6.26
C ALA A 348 -12.41 2.42 -7.06
N ASN A 349 -13.14 1.41 -7.53
CA ASN A 349 -14.40 1.61 -8.25
C ASN A 349 -15.44 2.34 -7.40
N HIS A 350 -15.59 1.95 -6.13
CA HIS A 350 -16.47 2.64 -5.19
C HIS A 350 -16.09 4.13 -5.05
N VAL A 351 -14.81 4.43 -4.88
CA VAL A 351 -14.30 5.81 -4.76
C VAL A 351 -14.60 6.61 -6.02
N ILE A 352 -14.31 6.03 -7.21
CA ILE A 352 -14.58 6.68 -8.50
C ILE A 352 -16.06 7.03 -8.64
N LEU A 353 -16.95 6.08 -8.35
CA LEU A 353 -18.39 6.29 -8.49
C LEU A 353 -18.90 7.33 -7.46
N LYS A 354 -18.40 7.31 -6.23
CA LYS A 354 -18.77 8.30 -5.20
C LYS A 354 -18.32 9.71 -5.58
N ILE A 355 -17.08 9.91 -5.99
CA ILE A 355 -16.55 11.22 -6.41
C ILE A 355 -17.34 11.77 -7.61
N THR A 356 -17.69 10.89 -8.56
CA THR A 356 -18.41 11.30 -9.77
C THR A 356 -19.92 11.43 -9.59
N GLY A 357 -20.46 11.02 -8.42
CA GLY A 357 -21.90 11.08 -8.12
C GLY A 357 -22.73 10.06 -8.88
N ARG A 358 -22.15 8.87 -9.13
CA ARG A 358 -22.82 7.75 -9.83
C ARG A 358 -23.16 6.56 -8.91
N CYS A 359 -23.04 6.72 -7.60
CA CYS A 359 -23.50 5.79 -6.56
C CYS A 359 -24.72 6.34 -5.86
#